data_151025107bb351abe294f661b0702980
#
_entry.id   151025107bb351abe294f661b0702980
#
_cell.length_a   1.000
_cell.length_b   1.000
_cell.length_c   1.000
_cell.angle_alpha   90.00
_cell.angle_beta   90.00
_cell.angle_gamma   90.00
#
_symmetry.space_group_name_H-M   'P 1'
#
loop_
_entity.id
_entity.type
_entity.pdbx_description
1 polymer ?
#
loop_
_entity_poly.entity_id
_entity_poly.type
_entity_poly.pdbx_seq_one_letter_code
_entity_poly.pdbx_strand_id
1 'polypeptide(L)'
;MSRVRNSVGMRGFSLIEVLVSIVVLSIGLLGLAALQVSGLRVGQSSFYRAQAAQFATDMADRLRANAGEARTCTLALTDATPTSPTTTCRRDLAEWRNRLRTLPGGNGAVEVDLAANMVTVTVQWDDSRGGGATDQTFELVTRLWGN
;
A
#
# COMPACT_ATOMS: atom_id res chain seq x y z
N MET A 1 45.62 -57.63 -31.67
CA MET A 1 44.65 -56.91 -30.85
C MET A 1 44.48 -55.51 -31.43
N SER A 2 43.44 -55.29 -32.24
CA SER A 2 43.18 -54.01 -32.92
C SER A 2 42.22 -53.17 -32.04
N ARG A 3 42.65 -52.02 -31.53
CA ARG A 3 41.78 -51.06 -30.80
C ARG A 3 41.00 -50.26 -31.81
N VAL A 4 39.67 -50.46 -31.85
CA VAL A 4 38.74 -49.55 -32.55
C VAL A 4 38.61 -48.28 -31.74
N ARG A 5 39.13 -47.16 -32.27
CA ARG A 5 38.87 -45.81 -31.72
C ARG A 5 37.54 -45.34 -32.24
N ASN A 6 36.53 -45.33 -31.37
CA ASN A 6 35.28 -44.66 -31.67
C ASN A 6 35.55 -43.15 -31.65
N SER A 7 35.57 -42.52 -32.79
CA SER A 7 35.55 -41.10 -32.95
C SER A 7 34.12 -40.56 -32.68
N VAL A 8 33.90 -39.99 -31.51
CA VAL A 8 32.67 -39.23 -31.18
C VAL A 8 32.69 -38.01 -32.09
N GLY A 9 31.82 -37.99 -33.09
CA GLY A 9 31.69 -36.82 -33.98
C GLY A 9 31.20 -35.62 -33.21
N MET A 10 32.02 -34.58 -33.09
CA MET A 10 31.62 -33.29 -32.55
C MET A 10 30.62 -32.64 -33.52
N ARG A 11 29.34 -32.66 -33.15
CA ARG A 11 28.31 -31.90 -33.88
C ARG A 11 28.49 -30.41 -33.57
N GLY A 12 28.87 -29.64 -34.55
CA GLY A 12 28.90 -28.19 -34.45
C GLY A 12 27.49 -27.60 -34.50
N PHE A 13 27.22 -26.58 -33.67
CA PHE A 13 25.98 -25.83 -33.70
C PHE A 13 25.88 -24.99 -34.99
N SER A 14 24.70 -24.97 -35.62
CA SER A 14 24.41 -24.10 -36.75
C SER A 14 24.23 -22.67 -36.30
N LEU A 15 24.69 -21.69 -37.04
CA LEU A 15 24.44 -20.28 -36.80
C LEU A 15 22.96 -19.95 -36.65
N ILE A 16 22.10 -20.60 -37.41
CA ILE A 16 20.64 -20.41 -37.33
C ILE A 16 20.06 -20.93 -35.98
N GLU A 17 20.60 -22.02 -35.47
CA GLU A 17 20.18 -22.58 -34.19
C GLU A 17 20.50 -21.64 -33.03
N VAL A 18 21.67 -21.02 -33.03
CA VAL A 18 22.05 -20.00 -32.05
C VAL A 18 21.14 -18.78 -32.15
N LEU A 19 20.86 -18.32 -33.39
CA LEU A 19 20.01 -17.15 -33.62
C LEU A 19 18.59 -17.38 -33.15
N VAL A 20 17.99 -18.52 -33.45
CA VAL A 20 16.65 -18.92 -32.98
C VAL A 20 16.62 -19.03 -31.45
N SER A 21 17.67 -19.63 -30.87
CA SER A 21 17.76 -19.77 -29.39
C SER A 21 17.79 -18.42 -28.69
N ILE A 22 18.54 -17.44 -29.20
CA ILE A 22 18.59 -16.08 -28.65
C ILE A 22 17.24 -15.38 -28.77
N VAL A 23 16.53 -15.54 -29.87
CA VAL A 23 15.20 -14.96 -30.08
C VAL A 23 14.20 -15.55 -29.06
N VAL A 24 14.15 -16.85 -28.93
CA VAL A 24 13.26 -17.53 -27.97
C VAL A 24 13.59 -17.11 -26.52
N LEU A 25 14.88 -17.06 -26.16
CA LEU A 25 15.32 -16.63 -24.84
C LEU A 25 14.91 -15.17 -24.57
N SER A 26 15.06 -14.28 -25.55
CA SER A 26 14.70 -12.87 -25.45
C SER A 26 13.20 -12.68 -25.17
N ILE A 27 12.34 -13.42 -25.86
CA ILE A 27 10.89 -13.41 -25.62
C ILE A 27 10.56 -13.90 -24.21
N GLY A 28 11.20 -14.98 -23.76
CA GLY A 28 11.04 -15.51 -22.41
C GLY A 28 11.44 -14.50 -21.33
N LEU A 29 12.57 -13.83 -21.49
CA LEU A 29 13.05 -12.79 -20.57
C LEU A 29 12.11 -11.57 -20.51
N LEU A 30 11.57 -11.13 -21.66
CA LEU A 30 10.60 -10.04 -21.70
C LEU A 30 9.31 -10.40 -20.97
N GLY A 31 8.81 -11.64 -21.13
CA GLY A 31 7.65 -12.14 -20.39
C GLY A 31 7.89 -12.16 -18.89
N LEU A 32 9.06 -12.63 -18.44
CA LEU A 32 9.44 -12.64 -17.02
C LEU A 32 9.54 -11.21 -16.46
N ALA A 33 10.14 -10.29 -17.20
CA ALA A 33 10.24 -8.89 -16.80
C ALA A 33 8.86 -8.24 -16.61
N ALA A 34 7.90 -8.51 -17.49
CA ALA A 34 6.54 -8.01 -17.38
C ALA A 34 5.82 -8.54 -16.11
N LEU A 35 6.00 -9.82 -15.78
CA LEU A 35 5.47 -10.41 -14.55
C LEU A 35 6.09 -9.78 -13.29
N GLN A 36 7.39 -9.51 -13.28
CA GLN A 36 8.06 -8.85 -12.16
C GLN A 36 7.51 -7.44 -11.92
N VAL A 37 7.33 -6.65 -12.98
CA VAL A 37 6.75 -5.30 -12.88
C VAL A 37 5.32 -5.36 -12.31
N SER A 38 4.51 -6.31 -12.77
CA SER A 38 3.15 -6.51 -12.24
C SER A 38 3.18 -6.89 -10.76
N GLY A 39 4.05 -7.81 -10.36
CA GLY A 39 4.21 -8.21 -8.97
C GLY A 39 4.63 -7.06 -8.05
N LEU A 40 5.54 -6.18 -8.51
CA LEU A 40 5.96 -5.00 -7.75
C LEU A 40 4.81 -4.01 -7.55
N ARG A 41 3.96 -3.78 -8.55
CA ARG A 41 2.80 -2.90 -8.44
C ARG A 41 1.80 -3.40 -7.40
N VAL A 42 1.45 -4.69 -7.44
CA VAL A 42 0.56 -5.31 -6.45
C VAL A 42 1.15 -5.25 -5.05
N GLY A 43 2.45 -5.51 -4.92
CA GLY A 43 3.17 -5.39 -3.65
C GLY A 43 3.12 -3.97 -3.07
N GLN A 44 3.28 -2.95 -3.90
CA GLN A 44 3.20 -1.55 -3.47
C GLN A 44 1.80 -1.16 -2.99
N SER A 45 0.74 -1.55 -3.73
CA SER A 45 -0.64 -1.33 -3.33
C SER A 45 -0.95 -1.99 -1.98
N SER A 46 -0.53 -3.24 -1.80
CA SER A 46 -0.70 -3.97 -0.54
C SER A 46 0.03 -3.29 0.63
N PHE A 47 1.22 -2.74 0.39
CA PHE A 47 1.98 -1.99 1.39
C PHE A 47 1.25 -0.72 1.84
N TYR A 48 0.72 0.08 0.91
CA TYR A 48 -0.04 1.29 1.26
C TYR A 48 -1.32 0.95 2.03
N ARG A 49 -2.03 -0.13 1.67
CA ARG A 49 -3.18 -0.62 2.42
C ARG A 49 -2.83 -1.00 3.86
N ALA A 50 -1.76 -1.74 4.06
CA ALA A 50 -1.30 -2.12 5.40
C ALA A 50 -0.91 -0.87 6.22
N GLN A 51 -0.26 0.10 5.61
CA GLN A 51 0.12 1.35 6.26
C GLN A 51 -1.11 2.20 6.60
N ALA A 52 -2.11 2.28 5.71
CA ALA A 52 -3.37 2.97 5.98
C ALA A 52 -4.13 2.34 7.17
N ALA A 53 -4.17 1.02 7.25
CA ALA A 53 -4.77 0.30 8.38
C ALA A 53 -4.05 0.61 9.71
N GLN A 54 -2.72 0.70 9.70
CA GLN A 54 -1.94 1.09 10.88
C GLN A 54 -2.25 2.54 11.31
N PHE A 55 -2.33 3.47 10.38
CA PHE A 55 -2.69 4.85 10.70
C PHE A 55 -4.10 4.99 11.24
N ALA A 56 -5.06 4.24 10.68
CA ALA A 56 -6.42 4.24 11.18
C ALA A 56 -6.52 3.68 12.61
N THR A 57 -5.78 2.61 12.89
CA THR A 57 -5.71 2.02 14.24
C THR A 57 -5.06 2.97 15.24
N ASP A 58 -3.92 3.60 14.88
CA ASP A 58 -3.23 4.59 15.74
C ASP A 58 -4.17 5.74 16.12
N MET A 59 -4.94 6.27 15.15
CA MET A 59 -5.89 7.35 15.44
C MET A 59 -7.05 6.87 16.34
N ALA A 60 -7.60 5.70 16.09
CA ALA A 60 -8.65 5.13 16.92
C ALA A 60 -8.19 4.93 18.37
N ASP A 61 -6.96 4.49 18.58
CA ASP A 61 -6.38 4.29 19.91
C ASP A 61 -6.11 5.62 20.64
N ARG A 62 -5.67 6.66 19.93
CA ARG A 62 -5.55 8.02 20.49
C ARG A 62 -6.89 8.58 20.92
N LEU A 63 -7.95 8.36 20.14
CA LEU A 63 -9.31 8.77 20.49
C LEU A 63 -9.82 8.03 21.74
N ARG A 64 -9.51 6.74 21.86
CA ARG A 64 -9.87 5.97 23.08
C ARG A 64 -9.11 6.43 24.32
N ALA A 65 -7.82 6.77 24.15
CA ALA A 65 -7.00 7.29 25.25
C ALA A 65 -7.52 8.64 25.78
N ASN A 66 -8.13 9.45 24.90
CA ASN A 66 -8.67 10.77 25.21
C ASN A 66 -10.19 10.83 25.05
N ALA A 67 -10.91 9.82 25.52
CA ALA A 67 -12.35 9.63 25.27
C ALA A 67 -13.22 10.85 25.66
N GLY A 68 -12.79 11.65 26.67
CA GLY A 68 -13.50 12.86 27.08
C GLY A 68 -13.52 13.94 25.99
N GLU A 69 -12.42 14.14 25.29
CA GLU A 69 -12.31 15.11 24.19
C GLU A 69 -12.73 14.48 22.84
N ALA A 70 -12.67 13.17 22.71
CA ALA A 70 -12.99 12.45 21.48
C ALA A 70 -14.40 12.76 20.95
N ARG A 71 -15.33 13.09 21.85
CA ARG A 71 -16.72 13.45 21.53
C ARG A 71 -16.84 14.62 20.55
N THR A 72 -15.89 15.53 20.54
CA THR A 72 -15.87 16.71 19.65
C THR A 72 -14.80 16.62 18.58
N CYS A 73 -14.17 15.46 18.46
CA CYS A 73 -13.00 15.22 17.63
C CYS A 73 -13.40 14.75 16.22
N THR A 74 -13.99 15.63 15.44
CA THR A 74 -14.37 15.33 14.06
C THR A 74 -13.46 16.10 13.09
N LEU A 75 -13.20 15.50 11.93
CA LEU A 75 -12.41 16.06 10.84
C LEU A 75 -12.87 15.44 9.52
N ALA A 76 -13.38 16.24 8.60
CA ALA A 76 -13.75 15.75 7.26
C ALA A 76 -12.53 15.70 6.33
N LEU A 77 -12.61 14.93 5.24
CA LEU A 77 -11.56 14.89 4.20
C LEU A 77 -11.32 16.27 3.57
N THR A 78 -12.37 17.09 3.50
CA THR A 78 -12.33 18.45 2.92
C THR A 78 -11.79 19.50 3.89
N ASP A 79 -11.70 19.17 5.19
CA ASP A 79 -11.26 20.14 6.20
C ASP A 79 -9.76 20.38 6.10
N ALA A 80 -9.34 21.60 6.43
CA ALA A 80 -7.94 21.91 6.60
C ALA A 80 -7.35 21.20 7.85
N THR A 81 -6.08 20.81 7.77
CA THR A 81 -5.36 20.32 8.95
C THR A 81 -5.30 21.41 10.03
N PRO A 82 -5.66 21.12 11.29
CA PRO A 82 -5.59 22.10 12.36
C PRO A 82 -4.17 22.68 12.51
N THR A 83 -4.01 24.00 12.40
CA THR A 83 -2.70 24.67 12.45
C THR A 83 -2.35 25.21 13.83
N SER A 84 -3.36 25.49 14.67
CA SER A 84 -3.17 25.99 16.04
C SER A 84 -4.08 25.21 17.00
N PRO A 85 -3.76 23.94 17.27
CA PRO A 85 -4.61 23.08 18.08
C PRO A 85 -4.59 23.49 19.56
N THR A 86 -5.76 23.74 20.13
CA THR A 86 -5.94 24.13 21.55
C THR A 86 -6.27 22.95 22.46
N THR A 87 -6.75 21.83 21.87
CA THR A 87 -7.11 20.60 22.62
C THR A 87 -6.18 19.45 22.23
N THR A 88 -6.10 18.43 23.11
CA THR A 88 -5.28 17.23 22.85
C THR A 88 -5.74 16.54 21.58
N CYS A 89 -7.05 16.36 21.42
CA CYS A 89 -7.61 15.76 20.23
C CYS A 89 -7.23 16.51 18.93
N ARG A 90 -7.34 17.84 18.91
CA ARG A 90 -6.99 18.60 17.71
C ARG A 90 -5.50 18.53 17.38
N ARG A 91 -4.65 18.37 18.40
CA ARG A 91 -3.22 18.14 18.23
C ARG A 91 -2.97 16.76 17.61
N ASP A 92 -3.63 15.74 18.14
CA ASP A 92 -3.56 14.39 17.62
C ASP A 92 -4.02 14.30 16.15
N LEU A 93 -5.13 14.98 15.81
CA LEU A 93 -5.61 15.08 14.43
C LEU A 93 -4.59 15.77 13.51
N ALA A 94 -3.96 16.85 13.97
CA ALA A 94 -2.96 17.58 13.19
C ALA A 94 -1.71 16.73 12.94
N GLU A 95 -1.18 16.06 13.98
CA GLU A 95 -0.03 15.15 13.86
C GLU A 95 -0.35 13.98 12.96
N TRP A 96 -1.49 13.32 13.20
CA TRP A 96 -1.93 12.18 12.42
C TRP A 96 -2.06 12.53 10.94
N ARG A 97 -2.71 13.64 10.61
CA ARG A 97 -2.87 14.08 9.23
C ARG A 97 -1.55 14.45 8.55
N ASN A 98 -0.61 15.01 9.31
CA ASN A 98 0.74 15.24 8.80
C ASN A 98 1.49 13.93 8.53
N ARG A 99 1.29 12.90 9.35
CA ARG A 99 1.87 11.56 9.12
C ARG A 99 1.28 10.87 7.89
N LEU A 100 -0.01 11.10 7.59
CA LEU A 100 -0.64 10.54 6.38
C LEU A 100 0.04 11.02 5.09
N ARG A 101 0.77 12.14 5.10
CA ARG A 101 1.54 12.62 3.95
C ARG A 101 2.67 11.67 3.51
N THR A 102 2.99 10.66 4.29
CA THR A 102 3.89 9.57 3.87
C THR A 102 3.26 8.67 2.82
N LEU A 103 1.93 8.62 2.76
CA LEU A 103 1.18 8.01 1.67
C LEU A 103 1.06 8.99 0.50
N PRO A 104 1.09 8.53 -0.76
CA PRO A 104 0.87 9.39 -1.92
C PRO A 104 -0.52 10.04 -1.84
N GLY A 105 -0.60 11.37 -1.89
CA GLY A 105 -1.87 12.09 -1.76
C GLY A 105 -2.61 11.83 -0.43
N GLY A 106 -1.88 11.39 0.61
CA GLY A 106 -2.43 10.94 1.87
C GLY A 106 -3.30 11.99 2.57
N ASN A 107 -4.52 11.60 2.91
CA ASN A 107 -5.52 12.41 3.60
C ASN A 107 -6.32 11.52 4.57
N GLY A 108 -7.13 12.12 5.46
CA GLY A 108 -7.91 11.33 6.38
C GLY A 108 -9.07 12.09 7.02
N ALA A 109 -10.04 11.35 7.49
CA ALA A 109 -11.21 11.85 8.19
C ALA A 109 -11.46 11.07 9.48
N VAL A 110 -12.09 11.72 10.43
CA VAL A 110 -12.57 11.14 11.68
C VAL A 110 -14.00 11.60 11.87
N GLU A 111 -14.91 10.65 12.02
CA GLU A 111 -16.31 10.86 12.33
C GLU A 111 -16.65 10.14 13.64
N VAL A 112 -17.34 10.83 14.54
CA VAL A 112 -17.74 10.29 15.84
C VAL A 112 -19.25 10.26 15.93
N ASP A 113 -19.83 9.06 16.04
CA ASP A 113 -21.24 8.82 16.34
C ASP A 113 -21.39 8.56 17.84
N LEU A 114 -21.86 9.58 18.55
CA LEU A 114 -22.08 9.49 20.01
C LEU A 114 -23.26 8.60 20.36
N ALA A 115 -24.27 8.52 19.50
CA ALA A 115 -25.48 7.72 19.78
C ALA A 115 -25.15 6.23 19.66
N ALA A 116 -24.36 5.84 18.70
CA ALA A 116 -23.89 4.47 18.50
C ALA A 116 -22.62 4.12 19.32
N ASN A 117 -21.98 5.10 19.97
CA ASN A 117 -20.67 4.94 20.63
C ASN A 117 -19.60 4.41 19.65
N MET A 118 -19.61 4.91 18.43
CA MET A 118 -18.74 4.46 17.34
C MET A 118 -17.86 5.59 16.83
N VAL A 119 -16.71 5.25 16.31
CA VAL A 119 -15.86 6.14 15.53
C VAL A 119 -15.54 5.48 14.20
N THR A 120 -15.61 6.28 13.15
CA THR A 120 -15.15 5.92 11.82
C THR A 120 -13.89 6.72 11.52
N VAL A 121 -12.79 6.02 11.28
CA VAL A 121 -11.53 6.61 10.86
C VAL A 121 -11.30 6.23 9.40
N THR A 122 -11.28 7.22 8.51
CA THR A 122 -11.02 7.02 7.09
C THR A 122 -9.62 7.51 6.74
N VAL A 123 -8.86 6.68 6.04
CA VAL A 123 -7.57 7.04 5.44
C VAL A 123 -7.71 6.94 3.93
N GLN A 124 -7.33 8.00 3.22
CA GLN A 124 -7.36 8.08 1.76
C GLN A 124 -5.96 8.25 1.21
N TRP A 125 -5.67 7.62 0.05
CA TRP A 125 -4.40 7.76 -0.67
C TRP A 125 -4.55 7.56 -2.18
N ASP A 126 -3.55 7.98 -2.94
CA ASP A 126 -3.43 7.73 -4.37
C ASP A 126 -2.71 6.40 -4.62
N ASP A 127 -3.44 5.40 -5.12
CA ASP A 127 -2.92 4.07 -5.47
C ASP A 127 -2.74 3.87 -6.99
N SER A 128 -2.79 4.93 -7.77
CA SER A 128 -2.71 4.87 -9.24
C SER A 128 -1.43 4.19 -9.74
N ARG A 129 -0.31 4.34 -9.02
CA ARG A 129 0.97 3.67 -9.34
C ARG A 129 0.92 2.17 -9.10
N GLY A 130 0.09 1.70 -8.16
CA GLY A 130 -0.17 0.29 -7.89
C GLY A 130 -1.23 -0.31 -8.81
N GLY A 131 -1.88 0.51 -9.65
CA GLY A 131 -2.99 0.12 -10.52
C GLY A 131 -4.36 0.26 -9.88
N GLY A 132 -4.44 0.90 -8.68
CA GLY A 132 -5.67 1.26 -8.00
C GLY A 132 -6.22 2.63 -8.38
N ALA A 133 -7.19 3.12 -7.60
CA ALA A 133 -7.79 4.44 -7.78
C ALA A 133 -6.90 5.56 -7.20
N THR A 134 -7.08 6.80 -7.68
CA THR A 134 -6.41 7.99 -7.14
C THR A 134 -6.95 8.43 -5.78
N ASP A 135 -8.08 7.90 -5.38
CA ASP A 135 -8.83 8.19 -4.16
C ASP A 135 -9.17 6.91 -3.37
N GLN A 136 -8.23 5.97 -3.34
CA GLN A 136 -8.38 4.73 -2.59
C GLN A 136 -8.58 5.03 -1.11
N THR A 137 -9.56 4.37 -0.47
CA THR A 137 -9.86 4.56 0.95
C THR A 137 -9.75 3.26 1.75
N PHE A 138 -9.39 3.42 3.01
CA PHE A 138 -9.52 2.40 4.06
C PHE A 138 -10.32 2.99 5.21
N GLU A 139 -11.36 2.29 5.65
CA GLU A 139 -12.21 2.70 6.76
C GLU A 139 -12.11 1.71 7.91
N LEU A 140 -11.89 2.25 9.10
CA LEU A 140 -11.93 1.53 10.35
C LEU A 140 -13.11 2.03 11.18
N VAL A 141 -14.11 1.17 11.37
CA VAL A 141 -15.25 1.46 12.24
C VAL A 141 -15.09 0.68 13.52
N THR A 142 -15.06 1.37 14.66
CA THR A 142 -14.83 0.74 15.95
C THR A 142 -15.53 1.48 17.11
N ARG A 143 -15.68 0.86 18.27
CA ARG A 143 -16.22 1.51 19.47
C ARG A 143 -15.17 2.44 20.08
N LEU A 144 -15.63 3.60 20.59
CA LEU A 144 -14.77 4.55 21.30
C LEU A 144 -14.43 4.10 22.71
N TRP A 145 -15.41 3.56 23.45
CA TRP A 145 -15.21 3.03 24.81
C TRP A 145 -16.00 1.74 24.99
N GLY A 146 -15.53 0.92 25.92
CA GLY A 146 -16.27 -0.27 26.36
C GLY A 146 -17.54 0.11 27.14
N ASN A 147 -18.45 -0.85 27.24
CA ASN A 147 -19.61 -0.71 28.09
C ASN A 147 -19.18 -0.60 29.54
#